data_7eabfafa033a5f86ffb1cda8138d1f52
#
_entry.id   7eabfafa033a5f86ffb1cda8138d1f52
#
_cell.length_a   1.000
_cell.length_b   1.000
_cell.length_c   1.000
_cell.angle_alpha   90.00
_cell.angle_beta   90.00
_cell.angle_gamma   90.00
#
_symmetry.space_group_name_H-M   'P 1'
#
loop_
_entity.id
_entity.type
_entity.pdbx_description
1 polymer ?
#
loop_
_entity_poly.entity_id
_entity_poly.type
_entity_poly.pdbx_seq_one_letter_code
_entity_poly.pdbx_strand_id
1 'polypeptide(L)'
;MTDTSGPQPFTLDRLRDDLAELLYVEADEVAVDENVFDQGLDSVRMMTLVEGWRAQGAEVGFAELAQRPTLTDWATLLAPAGAPRAGA
;
A
#
# COMPACT_ATOMS: atom_id res chain seq x y z
N MET A 1 -2.14 -8.77 23.29
CA MET A 1 -2.28 -8.47 23.02
C MET A 1 -1.94 -7.79 22.33
N THR A 2 -1.71 -7.59 21.96
CA THR A 2 -1.37 -7.02 21.28
C THR A 2 -1.70 -5.94 21.05
N ASP A 3 -1.42 -5.33 21.06
CA ASP A 3 -1.73 -4.34 20.88
C ASP A 3 -1.60 -3.62 19.97
N THR A 4 -1.81 -3.39 19.41
CA THR A 4 -1.79 -2.67 18.39
C THR A 4 -2.34 -1.38 18.58
N SER A 5 -2.05 -0.73 19.53
CA SER A 5 -2.42 0.58 19.67
C SER A 5 -1.63 1.39 18.73
N GLY A 6 -2.11 2.35 18.09
CA GLY A 6 -1.43 3.19 17.18
C GLY A 6 -1.51 2.69 15.76
N PRO A 7 -1.04 3.49 14.80
CA PRO A 7 -1.14 3.13 13.40
C PRO A 7 -0.29 1.92 13.07
N GLN A 8 -0.79 1.10 12.18
CA GLN A 8 -0.06 -0.04 11.70
C GLN A 8 0.96 0.40 10.68
N PRO A 9 2.13 -0.22 10.64
CA PRO A 9 3.10 0.12 9.61
C PRO A 9 2.59 -0.29 8.25
N PHE A 10 3.06 0.43 7.23
CA PHE A 10 2.68 0.14 5.86
C PHE A 10 3.69 -0.84 5.27
N THR A 11 3.63 -2.08 5.71
CA THR A 11 4.52 -3.11 5.20
C THR A 11 3.96 -3.66 3.91
N LEU A 12 4.80 -4.35 3.17
CA LEU A 12 4.36 -4.97 1.92
C LEU A 12 3.22 -5.94 2.18
N ASP A 13 3.29 -6.71 3.24
CA ASP A 13 2.22 -7.65 3.58
C ASP A 13 0.93 -6.93 3.85
N ARG A 14 0.98 -5.82 4.56
CA ARG A 14 -0.22 -5.07 4.83
C ARG A 14 -0.83 -4.49 3.57
N LEU A 15 0.02 -3.95 2.68
CA LEU A 15 -0.48 -3.39 1.43
C LEU A 15 -1.12 -4.46 0.58
N ARG A 16 -0.52 -5.63 0.58
CA ARG A 16 -1.07 -6.75 -0.16
C ARG A 16 -2.44 -7.17 0.39
N ASP A 17 -2.56 -7.24 1.71
CA ASP A 17 -3.82 -7.58 2.34
C ASP A 17 -4.90 -6.55 2.02
N ASP A 18 -4.54 -5.26 2.08
CA ASP A 18 -5.49 -4.21 1.80
C ASP A 18 -5.97 -4.27 0.36
N LEU A 19 -5.05 -4.52 -0.56
CA LEU A 19 -5.43 -4.61 -1.97
C LEU A 19 -6.27 -5.84 -2.23
N ALA A 20 -5.91 -6.96 -1.62
CA ALA A 20 -6.67 -8.19 -1.80
C ALA A 20 -8.12 -8.02 -1.35
N GLU A 21 -8.31 -7.35 -0.24
CA GLU A 21 -9.63 -7.10 0.28
C GLU A 21 -10.45 -6.28 -0.71
N LEU A 22 -9.82 -5.29 -1.30
CA LEU A 22 -10.48 -4.40 -2.23
C LEU A 22 -10.83 -5.11 -3.54
N LEU A 23 -10.00 -6.05 -3.94
CA LEU A 23 -10.19 -6.79 -5.17
C LEU A 23 -11.00 -8.06 -4.99
N TYR A 24 -11.34 -8.37 -3.75
CA TYR A 24 -12.11 -9.58 -3.41
C TYR A 24 -11.37 -10.86 -3.79
N VAL A 25 -10.07 -10.89 -3.51
CA VAL A 25 -9.24 -12.06 -3.77
C VAL A 25 -8.43 -12.37 -2.51
N GLU A 26 -7.75 -13.49 -2.53
CA GLU A 26 -6.85 -13.84 -1.43
C GLU A 26 -5.55 -13.07 -1.56
N ALA A 27 -4.91 -12.79 -0.43
CA ALA A 27 -3.69 -12.01 -0.46
C ALA A 27 -2.62 -12.66 -1.33
N ASP A 28 -2.52 -13.98 -1.32
CA ASP A 28 -1.49 -14.65 -2.11
C ASP A 28 -1.80 -14.64 -3.61
N GLU A 29 -2.98 -14.16 -4.00
CA GLU A 29 -3.28 -13.98 -5.41
C GLU A 29 -2.83 -12.62 -5.92
N VAL A 30 -2.38 -11.74 -5.03
CA VAL A 30 -1.94 -10.42 -5.43
C VAL A 30 -0.45 -10.47 -5.68
N ALA A 31 -0.04 -10.15 -6.90
CA ALA A 31 1.37 -10.12 -7.25
C ALA A 31 1.94 -8.76 -6.86
N VAL A 32 2.99 -8.77 -6.05
CA VAL A 32 3.55 -7.52 -5.51
C VAL A 32 4.43 -6.78 -6.50
N ASP A 33 4.94 -7.50 -7.50
CA ASP A 33 5.82 -6.90 -8.49
C ASP A 33 5.14 -6.56 -9.80
N GLU A 34 3.85 -6.76 -9.89
CA GLU A 34 3.14 -6.51 -11.13
C GLU A 34 2.23 -5.32 -10.98
N ASN A 35 1.92 -4.72 -12.11
CA ASN A 35 1.08 -3.53 -12.16
C ASN A 35 -0.28 -3.84 -11.52
N VAL A 36 -0.65 -3.06 -10.50
CA VAL A 36 -1.89 -3.31 -9.78
C VAL A 36 -3.13 -3.08 -10.64
N PHE A 37 -3.02 -2.18 -11.62
CA PHE A 37 -4.15 -1.93 -12.51
C PHE A 37 -4.43 -3.13 -13.41
N ASP A 38 -3.39 -3.87 -13.76
CA ASP A 38 -3.55 -5.09 -14.54
C ASP A 38 -4.18 -6.19 -13.71
N GLN A 39 -4.14 -6.06 -12.40
CA GLN A 39 -4.70 -7.06 -11.51
C GLN A 39 -6.14 -6.75 -11.11
N GLY A 40 -6.69 -5.66 -11.61
CA GLY A 40 -8.08 -5.35 -11.38
C GLY A 40 -8.36 -4.06 -10.62
N LEU A 41 -7.32 -3.37 -10.20
CA LEU A 41 -7.52 -2.11 -9.49
C LEU A 41 -7.90 -1.02 -10.48
N ASP A 42 -8.89 -0.22 -10.15
CA ASP A 42 -9.24 0.92 -10.98
C ASP A 42 -9.02 2.20 -10.19
N SER A 43 -9.26 3.33 -10.85
CA SER A 43 -8.98 4.63 -10.26
C SER A 43 -9.83 4.90 -9.03
N VAL A 44 -11.08 4.49 -9.06
CA VAL A 44 -11.98 4.73 -7.93
C VAL A 44 -11.51 3.96 -6.71
N ARG A 45 -11.19 2.69 -6.91
CA ARG A 45 -10.71 1.87 -5.80
C ARG A 45 -9.36 2.34 -5.29
N MET A 46 -8.51 2.79 -6.20
CA MET A 46 -7.23 3.31 -5.78
C MET A 46 -7.38 4.56 -4.94
N MET A 47 -8.31 5.43 -5.29
CA MET A 47 -8.55 6.62 -4.49
C MET A 47 -9.03 6.24 -3.10
N THR A 48 -9.84 5.21 -3.01
CA THR A 48 -10.29 4.73 -1.70
C THR A 48 -9.10 4.26 -0.86
N LEU A 49 -8.19 3.52 -1.47
CA LEU A 49 -6.99 3.08 -0.77
C LEU A 49 -6.16 4.25 -0.29
N VAL A 50 -5.91 5.19 -1.20
CA VAL A 50 -5.07 6.35 -0.88
C VAL A 50 -5.66 7.13 0.27
N GLU A 51 -6.96 7.39 0.21
CA GLU A 51 -7.60 8.16 1.26
C GLU A 51 -7.55 7.44 2.60
N GLY A 52 -7.75 6.14 2.58
CA GLY A 52 -7.67 5.35 3.80
C GLY A 52 -6.27 5.38 4.40
N TRP A 53 -5.26 5.23 3.57
CA TRP A 53 -3.89 5.26 4.06
C TRP A 53 -3.51 6.64 4.56
N ARG A 54 -3.94 7.69 3.87
CA ARG A 54 -3.64 9.05 4.31
C ARG A 54 -4.30 9.36 5.64
N ALA A 55 -5.50 8.85 5.84
CA ALA A 55 -6.17 9.02 7.13
C ALA A 55 -5.40 8.35 8.26
N GLN A 56 -4.56 7.38 7.92
CA GLN A 56 -3.75 6.68 8.91
C GLN A 56 -2.34 7.24 9.00
N GLY A 57 -2.07 8.34 8.31
CA GLY A 57 -0.79 9.02 8.44
C GLY A 57 0.15 8.89 7.24
N ALA A 58 -0.27 8.20 6.20
CA ALA A 58 0.58 8.07 5.03
C ALA A 58 0.70 9.41 4.31
N GLU A 59 1.89 9.70 3.81
CA GLU A 59 2.14 10.96 3.13
C GLU A 59 2.41 10.72 1.65
N VAL A 60 1.43 10.15 0.98
CA VAL A 60 1.55 9.90 -0.45
C VAL A 60 0.32 10.42 -1.14
N GLY A 61 0.45 10.66 -2.44
CA GLY A 61 -0.67 11.09 -3.25
C GLY A 61 -0.99 10.06 -4.31
N PHE A 62 -2.17 10.22 -4.89
CA PHE A 62 -2.61 9.33 -5.95
C PHE A 62 -1.62 9.29 -7.11
N ALA A 63 -1.15 10.45 -7.55
CA ALA A 63 -0.28 10.52 -8.70
C ALA A 63 1.03 9.78 -8.47
N GLU A 64 1.56 9.89 -7.27
CA GLU A 64 2.80 9.22 -6.92
C GLU A 64 2.67 7.71 -7.04
N LEU A 65 1.59 7.19 -6.50
CA LEU A 65 1.35 5.75 -6.53
C LEU A 65 1.02 5.27 -7.93
N ALA A 66 0.31 6.08 -8.69
CA ALA A 66 -0.05 5.70 -10.05
C ALA A 66 1.16 5.64 -10.97
N GLN A 67 2.20 6.42 -10.69
CA GLN A 67 3.41 6.40 -11.47
C GLN A 67 4.27 5.19 -11.19
N ARG A 68 4.06 4.56 -10.05
CA ARG A 68 4.80 3.36 -9.69
C ARG A 68 3.80 2.31 -9.22
N PRO A 69 3.10 1.70 -10.15
CA PRO A 69 1.90 0.92 -9.81
C PRO A 69 2.19 -0.51 -9.35
N THR A 70 3.17 -0.70 -8.48
CA THR A 70 3.41 -2.01 -7.88
C THR A 70 3.45 -1.87 -6.37
N LEU A 71 3.05 -2.92 -5.68
CA LEU A 71 3.06 -2.88 -4.22
C LEU A 71 4.46 -2.77 -3.66
N THR A 72 5.44 -3.36 -4.35
CA THR A 72 6.82 -3.26 -3.92
C THR A 72 7.27 -1.80 -3.86
N ASP A 73 6.95 -1.04 -4.90
CA ASP A 73 7.29 0.38 -4.91
C ASP A 73 6.49 1.14 -3.87
N TRP A 74 5.22 0.78 -3.71
CA TRP A 74 4.37 1.47 -2.73
C TRP A 74 4.89 1.28 -1.32
N ALA A 75 5.37 0.08 -1.00
CA ALA A 75 5.93 -0.15 0.32
C ALA A 75 7.11 0.77 0.58
N THR A 76 7.92 1.02 -0.43
CA THR A 76 9.05 1.94 -0.30
C THR A 76 8.56 3.37 -0.10
N LEU A 77 7.57 3.79 -0.86
CA LEU A 77 7.05 5.14 -0.76
C LEU A 77 6.36 5.38 0.58
N LEU A 78 5.78 4.34 1.15
CA LEU A 78 5.04 4.47 2.39
C LEU A 78 5.87 4.19 3.62
N ALA A 79 7.15 3.93 3.46
CA ALA A 79 8.02 3.68 4.60
C ALA A 79 7.97 4.88 5.54
N PRO A 80 8.00 4.65 6.85
CA PRO A 80 7.89 5.76 7.78
C PRO A 80 9.03 6.75 7.62
N ALA A 81 8.69 8.02 7.76
CA ALA A 81 9.70 9.06 7.73
C ALA A 81 10.68 8.81 8.88
N GLY A 82 11.94 8.89 8.60
CA GLY A 82 12.96 8.66 9.61
C GLY A 82 13.33 7.21 9.79
N ALA A 83 12.67 6.31 9.12
CA ALA A 83 13.05 4.91 9.21
C ALA A 83 14.43 4.71 8.59
N PRO A 84 15.25 3.83 9.14
CA PRO A 84 16.53 3.56 8.51
C PRO A 84 16.31 2.97 7.13
N ARG A 85 17.12 3.43 6.19
CA ARG A 85 17.04 2.91 4.87
C ARG A 85 18.39 2.54 4.42
N ALA A 86 18.43 1.66 3.49
CA ALA A 86 19.68 1.28 2.93
C ALA A 86 20.34 2.52 2.38
N GLY A 87 21.54 2.77 2.74
CA GLY A 87 22.28 3.89 2.25
C GLY A 87 21.99 5.19 2.92
N ALA A 88 21.13 5.19 3.89
CA ALA A 88 20.80 6.43 4.59
C ALA A 88 21.79 6.68 5.71
#